data_42eeb75efe59ceb4759ae0e42a727387
#
_entry.id   42eeb75efe59ceb4759ae0e42a727387
#
_cell.length_a   1.000
_cell.length_b   1.000
_cell.length_c   1.000
_cell.angle_alpha   90.00
_cell.angle_beta   90.00
_cell.angle_gamma   90.00
#
_symmetry.space_group_name_H-M   'P 1'
#
loop_
_entity.id
_entity.type
_entity.pdbx_description
1 polymer ?
#
loop_
_entity_poly.entity_id
_entity_poly.type
_entity_poly.pdbx_seq_one_letter_code
_entity_poly.pdbx_strand_id
1 'polypeptide(L)'
;MPRYYFDLRDDTGIALDEEGLELSSPRAVQAEAAKSIADMARDAVLSASPAGGRQEMAIDVRDANGPIMQVKFYFEIESLTSRSHARDH
;
A
#
# COMPACT_ATOMS: atom_id res chain seq x y z
N MET A 1 -11.45 23.74 3.92
CA MET A 1 -10.29 22.86 4.02
C MET A 1 -9.93 22.31 2.65
N PRO A 2 -8.67 22.13 2.36
CA PRO A 2 -8.30 21.57 1.06
C PRO A 2 -8.75 20.12 0.93
N ARG A 3 -8.97 19.71 -0.30
CA ARG A 3 -9.37 18.36 -0.62
C ARG A 3 -8.19 17.60 -1.20
N TYR A 4 -8.00 16.38 -0.71
CA TYR A 4 -6.89 15.52 -1.12
C TYR A 4 -7.43 14.22 -1.70
N TYR A 5 -6.72 13.68 -2.67
CA TYR A 5 -7.11 12.46 -3.37
C TYR A 5 -6.04 11.41 -3.15
N PHE A 6 -6.45 10.21 -2.84
CA PHE A 6 -5.57 9.11 -2.47
C PHE A 6 -5.67 8.01 -3.50
N ASP A 7 -4.79 8.04 -4.49
CA ASP A 7 -4.79 7.05 -5.56
C ASP A 7 -4.02 5.83 -5.11
N LEU A 8 -4.61 4.65 -5.28
CA LEU A 8 -4.01 3.40 -4.83
C LEU A 8 -3.33 2.72 -6.00
N ARG A 9 -2.09 2.29 -5.79
CA ARG A 9 -1.32 1.67 -6.85
C ARG A 9 -0.71 0.37 -6.35
N ASP A 10 -0.79 -0.68 -7.14
CA ASP A 10 -0.15 -1.96 -6.87
C ASP A 10 0.31 -2.59 -8.17
N ASP A 11 0.66 -3.88 -8.14
CA ASP A 11 1.17 -4.58 -9.30
C ASP A 11 0.17 -4.67 -10.43
N THR A 12 -1.12 -4.58 -10.12
CA THR A 12 -2.16 -4.75 -11.12
C THR A 12 -2.60 -3.45 -11.77
N GLY A 13 -2.21 -2.31 -11.20
CA GLY A 13 -2.56 -1.03 -11.78
C GLY A 13 -2.84 0.03 -10.73
N ILE A 14 -3.59 1.03 -11.15
CA ILE A 14 -3.92 2.19 -10.35
C ILE A 14 -5.43 2.31 -10.20
N ALA A 15 -5.88 2.62 -8.98
CA ALA A 15 -7.26 2.96 -8.72
C ALA A 15 -7.31 4.43 -8.30
N LEU A 16 -7.87 5.26 -9.15
CA LEU A 16 -7.93 6.69 -8.90
C LEU A 16 -9.06 7.03 -7.93
N ASP A 17 -8.75 7.90 -6.98
CA ASP A 17 -9.74 8.40 -6.04
C ASP A 17 -10.46 9.59 -6.69
N GLU A 18 -11.76 9.46 -6.87
CA GLU A 18 -12.55 10.50 -7.53
C GLU A 18 -13.32 11.38 -6.56
N GLU A 19 -13.38 11.00 -5.29
CA GLU A 19 -14.13 11.76 -4.31
C GLU A 19 -13.24 12.63 -3.43
N GLY A 20 -12.13 12.07 -2.98
CA GLY A 20 -11.23 12.78 -2.12
C GLY A 20 -11.74 12.95 -0.70
N LEU A 21 -10.91 13.57 0.12
CA LEU A 21 -11.23 13.89 1.51
C LEU A 21 -10.75 15.28 1.82
N GLU A 22 -11.54 16.00 2.61
CA GLU A 22 -11.11 17.31 3.11
C GLU A 22 -10.36 17.09 4.42
N LEU A 23 -9.12 17.55 4.47
CA LEU A 23 -8.26 17.36 5.63
C LEU A 23 -7.59 18.67 5.96
N SER A 24 -7.27 18.84 7.24
CA SER A 24 -6.86 20.16 7.75
C SER A 24 -5.35 20.36 7.73
N SER A 25 -4.56 19.31 7.55
CA SER A 25 -3.10 19.44 7.68
C SER A 25 -2.38 18.33 6.95
N PRO A 26 -1.10 18.54 6.61
CA PRO A 26 -0.30 17.45 6.04
C PRO A 26 -0.18 16.24 6.98
N ARG A 27 -0.19 16.47 8.28
CA ARG A 27 -0.15 15.37 9.24
C ARG A 27 -1.42 14.52 9.14
N ALA A 28 -2.58 15.16 8.96
CA ALA A 28 -3.83 14.45 8.78
C ALA A 28 -3.81 13.65 7.48
N VAL A 29 -3.20 14.19 6.43
CA VAL A 29 -3.04 13.49 5.16
C VAL A 29 -2.18 12.25 5.36
N GLN A 30 -1.08 12.39 6.08
CA GLN A 30 -0.18 11.28 6.34
C GLN A 30 -0.87 10.18 7.15
N ALA A 31 -1.69 10.57 8.13
CA ALA A 31 -2.42 9.61 8.94
C ALA A 31 -3.45 8.83 8.11
N GLU A 32 -4.12 9.52 7.20
CA GLU A 32 -5.09 8.86 6.34
C GLU A 32 -4.40 7.90 5.38
N ALA A 33 -3.26 8.30 4.82
CA ALA A 33 -2.49 7.44 3.94
C ALA A 33 -2.01 6.19 4.69
N ALA A 34 -1.56 6.36 5.93
CA ALA A 34 -1.11 5.22 6.74
C ALA A 34 -2.24 4.24 6.98
N LYS A 35 -3.43 4.74 7.26
CA LYS A 35 -4.59 3.88 7.49
C LYS A 35 -4.94 3.09 6.23
N SER A 36 -4.93 3.74 5.08
CA SER A 36 -5.26 3.09 3.82
C SER A 36 -4.21 2.05 3.44
N ILE A 37 -2.92 2.37 3.63
CA ILE A 37 -1.86 1.43 3.28
C ILE A 37 -1.90 0.21 4.20
N ALA A 38 -2.29 0.41 5.45
CA ALA A 38 -2.41 -0.71 6.39
C ALA A 38 -3.50 -1.68 5.95
N ASP A 39 -4.64 -1.16 5.50
CA ASP A 39 -5.72 -2.02 4.99
C ASP A 39 -5.29 -2.76 3.74
N MET A 40 -4.63 -2.06 2.82
CA MET A 40 -4.13 -2.69 1.59
C MET A 40 -3.11 -3.77 1.89
N ALA A 41 -2.20 -3.49 2.83
CA ALA A 41 -1.14 -4.44 3.18
C ALA A 41 -1.73 -5.70 3.80
N ARG A 42 -2.70 -5.53 4.69
CA ARG A 42 -3.35 -6.68 5.31
C ARG A 42 -3.99 -7.58 4.24
N ASP A 43 -4.76 -6.98 3.35
CA ASP A 43 -5.44 -7.74 2.30
C ASP A 43 -4.44 -8.41 1.37
N ALA A 44 -3.37 -7.71 1.03
CA ALA A 44 -2.36 -8.27 0.14
C ALA A 44 -1.64 -9.45 0.76
N VAL A 45 -1.29 -9.35 2.04
CA VAL A 45 -0.59 -10.44 2.73
C VAL A 45 -1.52 -11.65 2.85
N LEU A 46 -2.78 -11.42 3.18
CA LEU A 46 -3.73 -12.51 3.32
C LEU A 46 -4.00 -13.23 2.00
N SER A 47 -3.88 -12.52 0.89
CA SER A 47 -4.10 -13.09 -0.44
C SER A 47 -2.87 -13.75 -1.04
N ALA A 48 -1.70 -13.50 -0.46
CA ALA A 48 -0.46 -14.00 -1.00
C ALA A 48 -0.28 -15.48 -0.69
N SER A 49 0.54 -16.16 -1.49
CA SER A 49 0.81 -17.56 -1.27
C SER A 49 1.69 -17.75 -0.03
N PRO A 50 1.37 -18.72 0.85
CA PRO A 50 2.25 -19.03 1.98
C PRO A 50 3.61 -19.55 1.55
N ALA A 51 3.73 -20.04 0.33
CA ALA A 51 4.98 -20.56 -0.17
C ALA A 51 6.01 -19.49 -0.47
N GLY A 52 5.53 -18.25 -0.64
CA GLY A 52 6.43 -17.14 -0.89
C GLY A 52 5.84 -16.15 -1.84
N GLY A 53 6.43 -14.96 -1.86
CA GLY A 53 5.99 -13.91 -2.74
C GLY A 53 6.40 -12.56 -2.20
N ARG A 54 6.35 -11.56 -3.06
CA ARG A 54 6.66 -10.20 -2.66
C ARG A 54 5.77 -9.26 -3.44
N GLN A 55 5.55 -8.08 -2.87
CA GLN A 55 4.66 -7.12 -3.48
C GLN A 55 4.99 -5.73 -3.01
N GLU A 56 4.84 -4.78 -3.91
CA GLU A 56 5.00 -3.37 -3.60
C GLU A 56 3.69 -2.66 -3.91
N MET A 57 3.28 -1.77 -3.03
CA MET A 57 2.09 -0.97 -3.23
C MET A 57 2.34 0.44 -2.75
N ALA A 58 1.55 1.37 -3.24
CA ALA A 58 1.75 2.76 -2.91
C ALA A 58 0.42 3.50 -2.87
N ILE A 59 0.41 4.57 -2.10
CA ILE A 59 -0.66 5.53 -2.13
C ILE A 59 -0.04 6.84 -2.59
N ASP A 60 -0.54 7.35 -3.71
CA ASP A 60 -0.10 8.61 -4.26
C ASP A 60 -1.13 9.66 -3.90
N VAL A 61 -0.74 10.65 -3.12
CA VAL A 61 -1.65 11.69 -2.68
C VAL A 61 -1.45 12.92 -3.54
N ARG A 62 -2.56 13.48 -4.00
CA ARG A 62 -2.53 14.70 -4.79
C ARG A 62 -3.60 15.67 -4.30
N ASP A 63 -3.41 16.93 -4.61
CA ASP A 63 -4.43 17.94 -4.40
C ASP A 63 -4.72 18.62 -5.72
N ALA A 64 -5.41 19.77 -5.68
CA ALA A 64 -5.77 20.48 -6.91
C ALA A 64 -4.55 20.93 -7.72
N ASN A 65 -3.41 21.07 -7.07
CA ASN A 65 -2.20 21.55 -7.72
C ASN A 65 -1.26 20.42 -8.18
N GLY A 66 -1.57 19.17 -7.86
CA GLY A 66 -0.78 18.04 -8.30
C GLY A 66 -0.34 17.14 -7.14
N PRO A 67 0.62 16.27 -7.42
CA PRO A 67 1.09 15.32 -6.41
C PRO A 67 1.75 16.02 -5.23
N ILE A 68 1.50 15.54 -4.03
CA ILE A 68 2.09 16.13 -2.83
C ILE A 68 2.79 15.12 -1.94
N MET A 69 2.44 13.82 -2.04
CA MET A 69 2.97 12.83 -1.11
C MET A 69 2.82 11.44 -1.72
N GLN A 70 3.77 10.58 -1.42
CA GLN A 70 3.69 9.19 -1.82
C GLN A 70 4.10 8.34 -0.63
N VAL A 71 3.27 7.34 -0.30
CA VAL A 71 3.58 6.39 0.76
C VAL A 71 3.69 5.03 0.12
N LYS A 72 4.83 4.39 0.28
CA LYS A 72 5.09 3.07 -0.30
C LYS A 72 5.17 2.02 0.78
N PHE A 73 4.73 0.82 0.44
CA PHE A 73 4.83 -0.33 1.31
C PHE A 73 5.32 -1.52 0.49
N TYR A 74 6.26 -2.26 1.06
CA TYR A 74 6.83 -3.43 0.44
C TYR A 74 6.81 -4.57 1.44
N PHE A 75 6.43 -5.78 0.98
CA PHE A 75 6.53 -6.94 1.85
C PHE A 75 7.01 -8.14 1.05
N GLU A 76 7.55 -9.10 1.78
CA GLU A 76 8.02 -10.35 1.22
C GLU A 76 7.65 -11.46 2.18
N ILE A 77 7.10 -12.56 1.64
CA ILE A 77 6.80 -13.75 2.41
C ILE A 77 7.79 -14.81 1.99
N GLU A 78 8.41 -15.44 2.98
CA GLU A 78 9.37 -16.51 2.74
C GLU A 78 8.99 -17.68 3.61
N SER A 79 8.78 -18.85 2.99
CA SER A 79 8.44 -20.05 3.73
C SER A 79 9.70 -20.71 4.24
N LEU A 80 9.89 -20.68 5.54
CA LEU A 80 11.10 -21.26 6.13
C LEU A 80 11.04 -22.76 6.22
N THR A 81 9.83 -23.31 6.32
CA THR A 81 9.67 -24.75 6.40
C THR A 81 10.03 -25.45 5.10
N SER A 82 9.69 -24.85 3.95
CA SER A 82 10.02 -25.49 2.69
C SER A 82 11.53 -25.52 2.47
N ARG A 83 12.26 -24.60 3.04
CA ARG A 83 13.69 -24.60 2.96
C ARG A 83 14.30 -25.79 3.66
N SER A 84 13.76 -26.17 4.81
CA SER A 84 14.33 -27.28 5.55
C SER A 84 14.11 -28.60 4.85
N HIS A 85 13.17 -28.70 3.94
CA HIS A 85 13.00 -29.90 3.15
C HIS A 85 13.96 -29.96 1.99
N ALA A 86 14.26 -28.82 1.50
CA ALA A 86 15.04 -28.76 0.27
C ALA A 86 16.44 -29.28 0.46
N ARG A 87 16.86 -29.40 1.68
CA ARG A 87 18.17 -29.76 1.93
C ARG A 87 18.43 -31.00 2.50
N ASP A 88 17.98 -31.02 2.69
CA ASP A 88 17.97 -31.75 3.06
C ASP A 88 17.77 -32.25 2.80
N HIS A 89 17.88 -31.53 2.95
CA HIS A 89 17.59 -31.56 2.50
C HIS A 89 17.90 -31.71 2.23
#